data_f7b8b90c7d3bb590774957578ef36383
#
_entry.id   f7b8b90c7d3bb590774957578ef36383
#
_cell.length_a   1.000
_cell.length_b   1.000
_cell.length_c   1.000
_cell.angle_alpha   90.00
_cell.angle_beta   90.00
_cell.angle_gamma   90.00
#
_symmetry.space_group_name_H-M   'P 1'
#
loop_
_entity.id
_entity.type
_entity.pdbx_description
1 polymer ?
#
loop_
_entity_poly.entity_id
_entity_poly.type
_entity_poly.pdbx_seq_one_letter_code
_entity_poly.pdbx_strand_id
1 'polypeptide(L)'
;MCNDFGNRIPYRAYVEEFSHLKLPLIFPAPGSAPNLEPRDEIWPTELAPVIRPAAGGVALVQLPWGWAPARPKGRAVINLRSEARNFTAGRCLVPASHFFEFTGTKTPKTRWRFTKVGEDWFCFAGLLGRGEAADGAPTEAFTLLTTEPGPDVAPYHNRQPVILERQDWAAWLDPARPAQDLLRPSPAGSLQVALSPR
;
A
#
# COMPACT_ATOMS: atom_id res chain seq x y z
N MET A 1 1.85 9.39 -10.15
CA MET A 1 1.53 8.87 -8.80
C MET A 1 0.86 7.53 -8.96
N CYS A 2 1.27 6.55 -8.19
CA CYS A 2 0.73 5.21 -8.23
C CYS A 2 -0.80 5.23 -8.14
N ASN A 3 -1.46 4.66 -9.10
CA ASN A 3 -2.90 4.50 -9.19
C ASN A 3 -3.30 3.09 -9.66
N ASP A 4 -2.35 2.16 -9.62
CA ASP A 4 -2.51 0.80 -10.05
C ASP A 4 -1.41 -0.07 -9.41
N PHE A 5 -1.80 -1.11 -8.68
CA PHE A 5 -0.87 -2.09 -8.11
C PHE A 5 -1.52 -3.48 -8.09
N GLY A 6 -0.70 -4.52 -7.96
CA GLY A 6 -1.19 -5.89 -7.89
C GLY A 6 -0.90 -6.55 -6.55
N ASN A 7 -1.75 -7.51 -6.18
CA ASN A 7 -1.57 -8.37 -5.02
C ASN A 7 -1.82 -9.83 -5.42
N ARG A 8 -0.74 -10.60 -5.53
CA ARG A 8 -0.76 -12.04 -5.84
C ARG A 8 -0.26 -12.88 -4.66
N ILE A 9 -0.27 -12.30 -3.47
CA ILE A 9 0.32 -12.87 -2.27
C ILE A 9 -0.61 -13.97 -1.73
N PRO A 10 -0.18 -15.22 -1.63
CA PRO A 10 -1.00 -16.27 -1.06
C PRO A 10 -1.16 -16.06 0.45
N TYR A 11 -2.32 -16.41 0.99
CA TYR A 11 -2.65 -16.24 2.41
C TYR A 11 -1.56 -16.76 3.36
N ARG A 12 -0.99 -17.92 3.06
CA ARG A 12 0.08 -18.52 3.87
C ARG A 12 1.31 -17.62 4.03
N ALA A 13 1.65 -16.83 2.99
CA ALA A 13 2.80 -15.93 3.05
C ALA A 13 2.60 -14.80 4.07
N TYR A 14 1.37 -14.31 4.24
CA TYR A 14 1.04 -13.36 5.31
C TYR A 14 1.21 -14.00 6.68
N VAL A 15 0.68 -15.23 6.88
CA VAL A 15 0.78 -15.94 8.17
C VAL A 15 2.23 -16.17 8.55
N GLU A 16 3.05 -16.68 7.63
CA GLU A 16 4.46 -16.95 7.83
C GLU A 16 5.23 -15.69 8.19
N GLU A 17 5.08 -14.63 7.39
CA GLU A 17 5.83 -13.39 7.57
C GLU A 17 5.49 -12.69 8.89
N PHE A 18 4.19 -12.52 9.19
CA PHE A 18 3.77 -11.84 10.41
C PHE A 18 4.02 -12.67 11.67
N SER A 19 4.12 -13.99 11.55
CA SER A 19 4.61 -14.87 12.62
C SER A 19 6.09 -14.64 12.91
N HIS A 20 6.93 -14.54 11.87
CA HIS A 20 8.36 -14.23 12.02
C HIS A 20 8.59 -12.85 12.67
N LEU A 21 7.76 -11.88 12.36
CA LEU A 21 7.81 -10.54 12.96
C LEU A 21 7.25 -10.50 14.40
N LYS A 22 6.77 -11.63 14.95
CA LYS A 22 6.07 -11.71 16.25
C LYS A 22 4.83 -10.82 16.32
N LEU A 23 4.17 -10.62 15.20
CA LEU A 23 2.92 -9.88 15.03
C LEU A 23 1.86 -10.82 14.42
N PRO A 24 1.37 -11.83 15.14
CA PRO A 24 0.49 -12.85 14.57
C PRO A 24 -0.78 -12.22 14.00
N LEU A 25 -1.28 -12.82 12.90
CA LEU A 25 -2.56 -12.44 12.34
C LEU A 25 -3.69 -12.81 13.29
N ILE A 26 -4.48 -11.83 13.66
CA ILE A 26 -5.65 -11.99 14.53
C ILE A 26 -6.91 -11.95 13.67
N PHE A 27 -7.80 -12.88 13.86
CA PHE A 27 -9.09 -12.93 13.18
C PHE A 27 -10.20 -12.69 14.20
N PRO A 28 -11.19 -11.82 13.89
CA PRO A 28 -12.29 -11.50 14.82
C PRO A 28 -13.19 -12.69 15.10
N ALA A 29 -13.24 -13.68 14.22
CA ALA A 29 -13.98 -14.93 14.43
C ALA A 29 -13.28 -16.10 13.72
N PRO A 30 -13.44 -17.36 14.19
CA PRO A 30 -12.98 -18.53 13.46
C PRO A 30 -13.54 -18.56 12.04
N GLY A 31 -12.68 -18.81 11.05
CA GLY A 31 -13.07 -18.85 9.64
C GLY A 31 -13.28 -17.50 8.96
N SER A 32 -13.00 -16.38 9.65
CA SER A 32 -13.13 -15.03 9.11
C SER A 32 -11.91 -14.55 8.29
N ALA A 33 -11.00 -15.46 7.91
CA ALA A 33 -9.90 -15.13 7.01
C ALA A 33 -10.46 -14.55 5.69
N PRO A 34 -9.97 -13.40 5.24
CA PRO A 34 -10.47 -12.82 4.00
C PRO A 34 -10.15 -13.73 2.81
N ASN A 35 -11.06 -13.84 1.85
CA ASN A 35 -10.76 -14.44 0.57
C ASN A 35 -9.82 -13.51 -0.19
N LEU A 36 -8.58 -13.96 -0.40
CA LEU A 36 -7.53 -13.20 -1.08
C LEU A 36 -7.31 -13.80 -2.47
N GLU A 37 -8.17 -13.48 -3.38
CA GLU A 37 -7.99 -13.80 -4.80
C GLU A 37 -6.77 -13.04 -5.36
N PRO A 38 -5.86 -13.71 -6.06
CA PRO A 38 -4.75 -13.02 -6.73
C PRO A 38 -5.27 -11.99 -7.73
N ARG A 39 -4.79 -10.75 -7.61
CA ARG A 39 -5.17 -9.65 -8.51
C ARG A 39 -3.94 -9.03 -9.13
N ASP A 40 -3.91 -8.94 -10.46
CA ASP A 40 -2.85 -8.25 -11.19
C ASP A 40 -3.00 -6.73 -11.15
N GLU A 41 -4.22 -6.25 -10.99
CA GLU A 41 -4.56 -4.83 -10.95
C GLU A 41 -5.56 -4.55 -9.85
N ILE A 42 -5.29 -3.53 -9.06
CA ILE A 42 -6.16 -2.94 -8.06
C ILE A 42 -6.18 -1.44 -8.33
N TRP A 43 -7.35 -0.93 -8.64
CA TRP A 43 -7.57 0.47 -8.98
C TRP A 43 -8.15 1.27 -7.81
N PRO A 44 -8.04 2.62 -7.85
CA PRO A 44 -8.71 3.46 -6.88
C PRO A 44 -10.19 3.09 -6.69
N THR A 45 -10.66 3.13 -5.44
CA THR A 45 -11.98 2.76 -4.93
C THR A 45 -12.26 1.27 -4.81
N GLU A 46 -11.43 0.41 -5.39
CA GLU A 46 -11.56 -1.03 -5.20
C GLU A 46 -11.05 -1.49 -3.83
N LEU A 47 -11.54 -2.64 -3.38
CA LEU A 47 -11.07 -3.29 -2.16
C LEU A 47 -9.67 -3.87 -2.36
N ALA A 48 -8.80 -3.67 -1.38
CA ALA A 48 -7.48 -4.28 -1.32
C ALA A 48 -7.18 -4.80 0.09
N PRO A 49 -6.29 -5.80 0.21
CA PRO A 49 -5.78 -6.25 1.50
C PRO A 49 -5.01 -5.14 2.22
N VAL A 50 -5.32 -4.97 3.49
CA VAL A 50 -4.66 -4.01 4.39
C VAL A 50 -4.35 -4.71 5.70
N ILE A 51 -3.18 -4.46 6.25
CA ILE A 51 -2.76 -4.97 7.55
C ILE A 51 -2.70 -3.80 8.51
N ARG A 52 -3.40 -3.92 9.62
CA ARG A 52 -3.48 -2.89 10.67
C ARG A 52 -3.23 -3.46 12.06
N PRO A 53 -2.80 -2.64 13.02
CA PRO A 53 -2.68 -3.08 14.41
C PRO A 53 -4.01 -3.63 14.95
N ALA A 54 -3.91 -4.70 15.73
CA ALA A 54 -5.02 -5.30 16.46
C ALA A 54 -4.55 -5.74 17.86
N ALA A 55 -5.46 -5.97 18.79
CA ALA A 55 -5.11 -6.47 20.11
C ALA A 55 -4.43 -7.85 20.00
N GLY A 56 -3.18 -7.93 20.45
CA GLY A 56 -2.38 -9.15 20.43
C GLY A 56 -1.67 -9.45 19.09
N GLY A 57 -1.73 -8.56 18.11
CA GLY A 57 -1.07 -8.76 16.81
C GLY A 57 -1.53 -7.78 15.73
N VAL A 58 -1.81 -8.28 14.56
CA VAL A 58 -2.30 -7.49 13.42
C VAL A 58 -3.53 -8.15 12.79
N ALA A 59 -4.43 -7.34 12.25
CA ALA A 59 -5.58 -7.80 11.48
C ALA A 59 -5.35 -7.59 9.98
N LEU A 60 -5.64 -8.62 9.18
CA LEU A 60 -5.70 -8.56 7.73
C LEU A 60 -7.16 -8.33 7.31
N VAL A 61 -7.44 -7.20 6.71
CA VAL A 61 -8.78 -6.77 6.31
C VAL A 61 -8.80 -6.36 4.84
N GLN A 62 -9.96 -6.24 4.23
CA GLN A 62 -10.14 -5.65 2.91
C GLN A 62 -10.82 -4.29 3.04
N LEU A 63 -10.18 -3.24 2.53
CA LEU A 63 -10.67 -1.87 2.60
C LEU A 63 -10.61 -1.21 1.22
N PRO A 64 -11.51 -0.27 0.91
CA PRO A 64 -11.45 0.49 -0.34
C PRO A 64 -10.23 1.42 -0.36
N TRP A 65 -9.60 1.51 -1.52
CA TRP A 65 -8.46 2.41 -1.75
C TRP A 65 -8.90 3.82 -2.09
N GLY A 66 -8.83 4.71 -1.16
CA GLY A 66 -9.11 6.14 -1.30
C GLY A 66 -10.00 6.66 -0.20
N TRP A 67 -9.52 7.70 0.49
CA TRP A 67 -10.35 8.42 1.44
C TRP A 67 -11.43 9.22 0.72
N ALA A 68 -12.56 9.41 1.38
CA ALA A 68 -13.59 10.29 0.90
C ALA A 68 -13.03 11.70 0.60
N PRO A 69 -13.46 12.33 -0.50
CA PRO A 69 -12.97 13.65 -0.86
C PRO A 69 -13.38 14.69 0.18
N ALA A 70 -12.49 15.68 0.41
CA ALA A 70 -12.77 16.78 1.34
C ALA A 70 -13.93 17.69 0.89
N ARG A 71 -14.34 17.62 -0.39
CA ARG A 71 -15.43 18.42 -0.97
C ARG A 71 -16.38 17.49 -1.73
N PRO A 72 -17.70 17.79 -1.74
CA PRO A 72 -18.68 17.05 -2.54
C PRO A 72 -18.23 16.99 -4.02
N LYS A 73 -18.41 15.85 -4.66
CA LYS A 73 -18.00 15.58 -6.06
C LYS A 73 -16.48 15.69 -6.32
N GLY A 74 -15.67 15.72 -5.27
CA GLY A 74 -14.21 15.62 -5.38
C GLY A 74 -13.75 14.21 -5.79
N ARG A 75 -12.46 14.06 -6.04
CA ARG A 75 -11.85 12.72 -6.24
C ARG A 75 -11.41 12.14 -4.90
N ALA A 76 -11.51 10.83 -4.78
CA ALA A 76 -10.97 10.10 -3.64
C ALA A 76 -9.47 10.41 -3.46
N VAL A 77 -9.03 10.52 -2.20
CA VAL A 77 -7.62 10.76 -1.86
C VAL A 77 -6.90 9.43 -1.79
N ILE A 78 -6.36 9.01 -2.91
CA ILE A 78 -5.66 7.71 -3.05
C ILE A 78 -4.19 7.76 -2.66
N ASN A 79 -3.59 8.95 -2.67
CA ASN A 79 -2.20 9.18 -2.30
C ASN A 79 -2.06 10.43 -1.45
N LEU A 80 -1.24 10.37 -0.41
CA LEU A 80 -0.92 11.48 0.47
C LEU A 80 0.60 11.67 0.53
N ARG A 81 1.07 12.90 0.42
CA ARG A 81 2.50 13.22 0.56
C ARG A 81 2.96 13.02 2.00
N SER A 82 4.09 12.34 2.18
CA SER A 82 4.65 12.04 3.50
C SER A 82 5.47 13.17 4.10
N GLU A 83 6.00 14.05 3.27
CA GLU A 83 6.91 15.12 3.70
C GLU A 83 6.25 16.10 4.68
N ALA A 84 7.03 16.55 5.65
CA ALA A 84 6.64 17.53 6.66
C ALA A 84 5.37 17.15 7.48
N ARG A 85 5.10 15.86 7.59
CA ARG A 85 3.96 15.35 8.36
C ARG A 85 4.40 14.32 9.40
N ASN A 86 3.80 14.39 10.56
CA ASN A 86 3.94 13.36 11.57
C ASN A 86 2.63 12.55 11.63
N PHE A 87 2.74 11.25 11.40
CA PHE A 87 1.60 10.34 11.41
C PHE A 87 1.62 9.56 12.73
N THR A 88 0.79 9.96 13.68
CA THR A 88 0.68 9.34 15.01
C THR A 88 -0.45 8.33 15.13
N ALA A 89 -1.33 8.22 14.12
CA ALA A 89 -2.47 7.32 14.14
C ALA A 89 -2.81 6.81 12.73
N GLY A 90 -3.56 5.74 12.67
CA GLY A 90 -4.09 5.19 11.41
C GLY A 90 -3.05 4.50 10.52
N ARG A 91 -1.84 4.25 11.00
CA ARG A 91 -0.82 3.57 10.21
C ARG A 91 -1.24 2.15 9.87
N CYS A 92 -1.06 1.78 8.61
CA CYS A 92 -1.32 0.44 8.12
C CYS A 92 -0.30 0.05 7.06
N LEU A 93 -0.19 -1.23 6.78
CA LEU A 93 0.59 -1.77 5.67
C LEU A 93 -0.37 -2.14 4.54
N VAL A 94 0.01 -1.81 3.31
CA VAL A 94 -0.72 -2.21 2.11
C VAL A 94 0.15 -3.15 1.29
N PRO A 95 -0.09 -4.47 1.37
CA PRO A 95 0.72 -5.47 0.70
C PRO A 95 0.54 -5.44 -0.81
N ALA A 96 1.63 -5.54 -1.55
CA ALA A 96 1.66 -5.57 -3.00
C ALA A 96 2.75 -6.50 -3.53
N SER A 97 2.50 -7.15 -4.67
CA SER A 97 3.52 -7.89 -5.42
C SER A 97 4.23 -6.99 -6.43
N HIS A 98 3.57 -5.95 -6.88
CA HIS A 98 4.08 -5.00 -7.87
C HIS A 98 3.20 -3.75 -7.91
N PHE A 99 3.71 -2.69 -8.54
CA PHE A 99 2.92 -1.50 -8.85
C PHE A 99 3.26 -0.99 -10.25
N PHE A 100 2.46 -0.05 -10.74
CA PHE A 100 2.63 0.50 -12.07
C PHE A 100 2.78 2.01 -12.06
N GLU A 101 3.62 2.49 -12.98
CA GLU A 101 3.69 3.90 -13.36
C GLU A 101 3.60 4.06 -14.87
N PHE A 102 3.22 5.23 -15.30
CA PHE A 102 2.89 5.51 -16.68
C PHE A 102 3.69 6.70 -17.21
N THR A 103 4.34 6.50 -18.37
CA THR A 103 5.06 7.57 -19.07
C THR A 103 4.41 7.91 -20.40
N GLY A 104 4.72 9.10 -20.90
CA GLY A 104 4.20 9.62 -22.18
C GLY A 104 3.00 10.56 -22.01
N THR A 105 2.85 11.43 -23.00
CA THR A 105 1.77 12.46 -23.05
C THR A 105 0.57 12.04 -23.89
N LYS A 106 0.76 11.05 -24.78
CA LYS A 106 -0.28 10.52 -25.68
C LYS A 106 -0.87 9.24 -25.13
N THR A 107 -2.13 8.97 -25.42
CA THR A 107 -2.80 7.70 -25.12
C THR A 107 -2.69 6.75 -26.30
N PRO A 108 -2.36 5.45 -26.08
CA PRO A 108 -2.09 4.84 -24.79
C PRO A 108 -0.73 5.25 -24.23
N LYS A 109 -0.65 5.49 -22.91
CA LYS A 109 0.61 5.73 -22.22
C LYS A 109 1.42 4.43 -22.12
N THR A 110 2.73 4.55 -22.06
CA THR A 110 3.62 3.42 -21.77
C THR A 110 3.49 3.05 -20.30
N ARG A 111 3.22 1.77 -20.03
CA ARG A 111 3.04 1.23 -18.67
C ARG A 111 4.29 0.49 -18.24
N TRP A 112 4.77 0.79 -17.04
CA TRP A 112 5.96 0.21 -16.43
C TRP A 112 5.58 -0.50 -15.15
N ARG A 113 5.99 -1.76 -15.02
CA ARG A 113 5.78 -2.60 -13.84
C ARG A 113 7.03 -2.56 -12.97
N PHE A 114 6.83 -2.31 -11.69
CA PHE A 114 7.86 -2.28 -10.66
C PHE A 114 7.68 -3.45 -9.70
N THR A 115 8.74 -4.21 -9.45
CA THR A 115 8.80 -5.28 -8.46
C THR A 115 10.00 -5.07 -7.55
N LYS A 116 9.97 -5.59 -6.32
CA LYS A 116 11.09 -5.47 -5.39
C LYS A 116 12.12 -6.56 -5.69
N VAL A 117 13.40 -6.18 -5.77
CA VAL A 117 14.49 -7.13 -6.04
C VAL A 117 14.67 -8.05 -4.84
N GLY A 118 14.72 -9.36 -5.11
CA GLY A 118 14.92 -10.39 -4.08
C GLY A 118 13.72 -10.67 -3.19
N GLU A 119 12.56 -10.03 -3.45
CA GLU A 119 11.35 -10.24 -2.68
C GLU A 119 10.13 -10.43 -3.59
N ASP A 120 9.30 -11.46 -3.33
CA ASP A 120 8.09 -11.72 -4.12
C ASP A 120 6.99 -10.69 -3.86
N TRP A 121 7.04 -10.00 -2.72
CA TRP A 121 6.08 -8.99 -2.30
C TRP A 121 6.67 -8.05 -1.26
N PHE A 122 6.04 -6.91 -1.09
CA PHE A 122 6.44 -5.84 -0.17
C PHE A 122 5.20 -5.14 0.39
N CYS A 123 5.39 -4.19 1.30
CA CYS A 123 4.30 -3.35 1.79
C CYS A 123 4.57 -1.88 1.51
N PHE A 124 3.54 -1.20 1.05
CA PHE A 124 3.49 0.26 1.09
C PHE A 124 3.12 0.76 2.49
N ALA A 125 3.64 1.92 2.86
CA ALA A 125 3.12 2.68 3.98
C ALA A 125 1.74 3.25 3.62
N GLY A 126 0.73 2.87 4.38
CA GLY A 126 -0.64 3.35 4.22
C GLY A 126 -1.15 4.05 5.47
N LEU A 127 -2.24 4.80 5.30
CA LEU A 127 -2.99 5.39 6.40
C LEU A 127 -4.47 5.06 6.27
N LEU A 128 -5.07 4.66 7.37
CA LEU A 128 -6.50 4.49 7.53
C LEU A 128 -7.20 5.84 7.68
N GLY A 129 -8.39 5.94 7.14
CA GLY A 129 -9.22 7.13 7.22
C GLY A 129 -10.66 6.86 6.79
N ARG A 130 -11.45 7.92 6.69
CA ARG A 130 -12.85 7.82 6.28
C ARG A 130 -12.94 7.68 4.77
N GLY A 131 -13.63 6.64 4.35
CA GLY A 131 -13.98 6.38 2.96
C GLY A 131 -15.48 6.36 2.73
N GLU A 132 -15.85 5.92 1.53
CA GLU A 132 -17.22 5.73 1.10
C GLU A 132 -17.32 4.36 0.43
N ALA A 133 -18.30 3.56 0.82
CA ALA A 133 -18.58 2.27 0.22
C ALA A 133 -19.28 2.46 -1.14
N ALA A 134 -19.41 1.38 -1.92
CA ALA A 134 -20.03 1.43 -3.25
C ALA A 134 -21.48 1.93 -3.24
N ASP A 135 -22.20 1.74 -2.13
CA ASP A 135 -23.57 2.23 -1.90
C ASP A 135 -23.65 3.65 -1.32
N GLY A 136 -22.51 4.33 -1.18
CA GLY A 136 -22.39 5.67 -0.61
C GLY A 136 -22.35 5.71 0.93
N ALA A 137 -22.41 4.58 1.62
CA ALA A 137 -22.32 4.55 3.07
C ALA A 137 -20.89 4.90 3.56
N PRO A 138 -20.78 5.61 4.69
CA PRO A 138 -19.47 5.85 5.30
C PRO A 138 -18.80 4.53 5.67
N THR A 139 -17.54 4.36 5.30
CA THR A 139 -16.74 3.19 5.64
C THR A 139 -15.32 3.60 6.03
N GLU A 140 -14.55 2.68 6.55
CA GLU A 140 -13.10 2.84 6.68
C GLU A 140 -12.45 2.60 5.31
N ALA A 141 -11.41 3.36 4.99
CA ALA A 141 -10.66 3.26 3.76
C ALA A 141 -9.18 3.51 4.03
N PHE A 142 -8.34 3.23 3.06
CA PHE A 142 -6.92 3.54 3.16
C PHE A 142 -6.45 4.47 2.03
N THR A 143 -5.34 5.15 2.27
CA THR A 143 -4.57 5.90 1.26
C THR A 143 -3.11 5.49 1.33
N LEU A 144 -2.38 5.60 0.22
CA LEU A 144 -0.94 5.34 0.19
C LEU A 144 -0.15 6.60 0.54
N LEU A 145 0.94 6.44 1.28
CA LEU A 145 1.92 7.51 1.44
C LEU A 145 2.86 7.53 0.24
N THR A 146 3.22 8.73 -0.19
CA THR A 146 4.18 8.94 -1.28
C THR A 146 5.31 9.86 -0.84
N THR A 147 6.48 9.62 -1.40
CA THR A 147 7.69 10.41 -1.20
C THR A 147 8.26 10.88 -2.54
N GLU A 148 9.36 11.64 -2.52
CA GLU A 148 10.18 11.87 -3.71
C GLU A 148 10.61 10.53 -4.33
N PRO A 149 10.89 10.47 -5.63
CA PRO A 149 11.27 9.22 -6.27
C PRO A 149 12.71 8.86 -5.93
N GLY A 150 12.94 7.58 -5.62
CA GLY A 150 14.29 7.01 -5.62
C GLY A 150 14.83 6.84 -7.05
N PRO A 151 16.12 6.49 -7.19
CA PRO A 151 16.77 6.41 -8.50
C PRO A 151 16.09 5.49 -9.51
N ASP A 152 15.49 4.39 -9.06
CA ASP A 152 14.83 3.42 -9.95
C ASP A 152 13.49 3.94 -10.50
N VAL A 153 12.81 4.85 -9.77
CA VAL A 153 11.50 5.40 -10.16
C VAL A 153 11.63 6.76 -10.85
N ALA A 154 12.65 7.56 -10.51
CA ALA A 154 12.84 8.91 -11.03
C ALA A 154 12.77 9.05 -12.57
N PRO A 155 13.27 8.08 -13.39
CA PRO A 155 13.14 8.14 -14.84
C PRO A 155 11.69 8.05 -15.35
N TYR A 156 10.76 7.55 -14.52
CA TYR A 156 9.38 7.24 -14.92
C TYR A 156 8.35 8.17 -14.29
N HIS A 157 8.58 8.57 -13.04
CA HIS A 157 7.65 9.45 -12.33
C HIS A 157 8.38 10.31 -11.29
N ASN A 158 7.87 11.51 -11.03
CA ASN A 158 8.41 12.46 -10.04
C ASN A 158 7.97 12.19 -8.58
N ARG A 159 7.26 11.12 -8.34
CA ARG A 159 6.81 10.62 -7.02
C ARG A 159 6.81 9.10 -7.02
N GLN A 160 7.02 8.50 -5.85
CA GLN A 160 6.82 7.07 -5.66
C GLN A 160 6.00 6.79 -4.40
N PRO A 161 5.28 5.65 -4.32
CA PRO A 161 4.75 5.18 -3.05
C PRO A 161 5.90 4.85 -2.09
N VAL A 162 5.69 5.10 -0.80
CA VAL A 162 6.65 4.69 0.23
C VAL A 162 6.59 3.18 0.37
N ILE A 163 7.66 2.49 -0.02
CA ILE A 163 7.84 1.05 0.15
C ILE A 163 8.65 0.86 1.43
N LEU A 164 8.08 0.15 2.39
CA LEU A 164 8.74 -0.13 3.67
C LEU A 164 9.60 -1.39 3.56
N GLU A 165 10.80 -1.33 4.14
CA GLU A 165 11.61 -2.53 4.33
C GLU A 165 10.94 -3.47 5.35
N ARG A 166 11.07 -4.79 5.19
CA ARG A 166 10.41 -5.78 6.06
C ARG A 166 10.71 -5.55 7.55
N GLN A 167 11.94 -5.24 7.86
CA GLN A 167 12.38 -4.93 9.23
C GLN A 167 11.70 -3.69 9.83
N ASP A 168 11.18 -2.80 8.99
CA ASP A 168 10.54 -1.54 9.41
C ASP A 168 9.02 -1.69 9.61
N TRP A 169 8.40 -2.82 9.20
CA TRP A 169 6.94 -3.00 9.26
C TRP A 169 6.39 -2.92 10.68
N ALA A 170 7.05 -3.58 11.65
CA ALA A 170 6.64 -3.51 13.04
C ALA A 170 6.77 -2.08 13.61
N ALA A 171 7.86 -1.39 13.29
CA ALA A 171 8.08 -0.01 13.71
C ALA A 171 7.06 0.95 13.08
N TRP A 172 6.67 0.73 11.82
CA TRP A 172 5.63 1.52 11.18
C TRP A 172 4.26 1.33 11.82
N LEU A 173 3.90 0.10 12.19
CA LEU A 173 2.62 -0.21 12.84
C LEU A 173 2.54 0.26 14.30
N ASP A 174 3.67 0.55 14.95
CA ASP A 174 3.73 1.06 16.33
C ASP A 174 3.54 2.60 16.34
N PRO A 175 2.40 3.14 16.80
CA PRO A 175 2.17 4.57 16.80
C PRO A 175 3.09 5.35 17.77
N ALA A 176 3.72 4.67 18.74
CA ALA A 176 4.69 5.29 19.65
C ALA A 176 6.05 5.54 19.00
N ARG A 177 6.34 4.90 17.87
CA ARG A 177 7.59 5.07 17.14
C ARG A 177 7.53 6.28 16.21
N PRO A 178 8.57 7.13 16.14
CA PRO A 178 8.70 8.14 15.09
C PRO A 178 8.62 7.47 13.69
N ALA A 179 7.91 8.10 12.77
CA ALA A 179 7.69 7.52 11.44
C ALA A 179 8.57 8.13 10.36
N GLN A 180 9.13 9.31 10.57
CA GLN A 180 9.77 10.09 9.51
C GLN A 180 10.95 9.38 8.86
N ASP A 181 11.78 8.70 9.63
CA ASP A 181 12.95 7.96 9.13
C ASP A 181 12.56 6.74 8.27
N LEU A 182 11.31 6.29 8.36
CA LEU A 182 10.77 5.17 7.58
C LEU A 182 10.19 5.63 6.23
N LEU A 183 9.85 6.92 6.10
CA LEU A 183 9.14 7.47 4.94
C LEU A 183 10.13 8.02 3.90
N ARG A 184 11.06 7.19 3.48
CA ARG A 184 12.15 7.52 2.54
C ARG A 184 11.95 6.86 1.17
N PRO A 185 12.55 7.40 0.11
CA PRO A 185 12.56 6.75 -1.20
C PRO A 185 13.33 5.43 -1.15
N SER A 186 12.95 4.51 -2.03
CA SER A 186 13.68 3.25 -2.21
C SER A 186 15.09 3.51 -2.74
N PRO A 187 16.13 2.81 -2.22
CA PRO A 187 17.49 2.99 -2.70
C PRO A 187 17.67 2.47 -4.14
N ALA A 188 18.75 2.90 -4.78
CA ALA A 188 19.10 2.45 -6.13
C ALA A 188 19.27 0.92 -6.19
N GLY A 189 18.73 0.30 -7.24
CA GLY A 189 18.80 -1.14 -7.48
C GLY A 189 17.87 -1.97 -6.60
N SER A 190 17.00 -1.35 -5.79
CA SER A 190 16.01 -2.07 -4.98
C SER A 190 14.75 -2.45 -5.75
N LEU A 191 14.50 -1.79 -6.89
CA LEU A 191 13.34 -2.08 -7.73
C LEU A 191 13.77 -2.52 -9.13
N GLN A 192 13.19 -3.61 -9.61
CA GLN A 192 13.27 -4.03 -10.99
C GLN A 192 12.11 -3.39 -11.76
N VAL A 193 12.42 -2.85 -12.95
CA VAL A 193 11.46 -2.18 -13.82
C VAL A 193 11.35 -2.93 -15.14
N ALA A 194 10.13 -3.20 -15.58
CA ALA A 194 9.86 -3.87 -16.85
C ALA A 194 8.72 -3.19 -17.60
N LEU A 195 8.80 -3.21 -18.94
CA LEU A 195 7.68 -2.81 -19.78
C LEU A 195 6.51 -3.78 -19.57
N SER A 196 5.32 -3.26 -19.38
CA SER A 196 4.11 -4.06 -19.16
C SER A 196 2.99 -3.59 -20.10
N PRO A 197 2.96 -4.09 -21.33
CA PRO A 197 1.85 -3.81 -22.25
C PRO A 197 0.51 -4.26 -21.63
N ARG A 198 -0.55 -3.52 -21.95
CA ARG A 198 -1.93 -3.93 -21.63
C ARG A 198 -2.44 -4.96 -22.61
#